data_627121d077f880defd8858cd7d8e8b14
#
_entry.id   627121d077f880defd8858cd7d8e8b14
#
_cell.length_a   1.000
_cell.length_b   1.000
_cell.length_c   1.000
_cell.angle_alpha   90.00
_cell.angle_beta   90.00
_cell.angle_gamma   90.00
#
_symmetry.space_group_name_H-M   'P 1'
#
loop_
_entity.id
_entity.type
_entity.pdbx_description
1 polymer ?
#
loop_
_entity_poly.entity_id
_entity_poly.type
_entity_poly.pdbx_seq_one_letter_code
_entity_poly.pdbx_strand_id
1 'polypeptide(L)'
;MDVTAGTGGKKSLSLASPADISLMRAGQIVALLVVTLFVFGVVMVNSASLRRVQDPENTIRLAGPDHTYTLNVSESTGLAGRRVTETLLGKQTQFAAIAVVALIIGAFVPVERLSRMTGLVSPVPWILAAILCSLLLTFTPLGVTMNGAQRWIRIGPLQFQPSELAKWGLPFIVAWHCVRHAPSMTRFTTGLLPPLVLAGFICGLIAIEDLGTAVLIMTVTILMLLVAGARWWHVLSLLPLGVIAFAGLVLVEPYRVRRIMAFLDPFADAQDSGYQLVQSLGSIVTGGVSGVGFGNSLQKNGYLPETQTDFIFAIICEELGAFGAAMVIGLFAGLIVVGAQIISGRSTPAAKVPEVSARAVPRFSRILGFGIVLTFGLQVAINLSVVTGLAPTKGIALPLVSRGGTGWILTAFSLGLLIAIDRRAWRISRKAGLDVDEQPSLPNVKTEPA
;
A
#
# COMPACT_ATOMS: atom_id res chain seq x y z
N MET A 1 -61.75 49.17 6.72
CA MET A 1 -60.84 48.75 7.80
C MET A 1 -60.68 47.25 7.71
N ASP A 2 -59.63 46.84 7.07
CA ASP A 2 -59.12 45.49 7.33
C ASP A 2 -57.65 45.44 6.86
N VAL A 3 -56.83 45.23 7.86
CA VAL A 3 -55.37 45.19 7.75
C VAL A 3 -54.98 43.71 7.48
N THR A 4 -54.49 43.41 6.29
CA THR A 4 -53.89 42.09 6.01
C THR A 4 -52.36 42.17 6.12
N ALA A 5 -51.86 41.47 7.11
CA ALA A 5 -50.45 41.34 7.43
C ALA A 5 -49.71 40.54 6.37
N GLY A 6 -48.61 41.10 5.84
CA GLY A 6 -47.71 40.42 4.94
C GLY A 6 -46.85 39.37 5.67
N THR A 7 -46.94 38.12 5.26
CA THR A 7 -46.07 37.05 5.70
C THR A 7 -44.73 37.12 4.95
N GLY A 8 -43.71 37.65 5.62
CA GLY A 8 -42.33 37.63 5.13
C GLY A 8 -41.81 36.20 5.01
N GLY A 9 -41.61 35.76 3.78
CA GLY A 9 -40.93 34.47 3.48
C GLY A 9 -39.50 34.48 4.02
N LYS A 10 -39.25 33.71 5.05
CA LYS A 10 -37.89 33.39 5.53
C LYS A 10 -37.18 32.58 4.42
N LYS A 11 -36.27 33.21 3.69
CA LYS A 11 -35.27 32.53 2.92
C LYS A 11 -34.41 31.71 3.91
N SER A 12 -34.63 30.39 3.97
CA SER A 12 -33.70 29.48 4.63
C SER A 12 -32.39 29.52 3.84
N LEU A 13 -31.35 30.08 4.44
CA LEU A 13 -29.98 29.83 3.97
C LEU A 13 -29.73 28.35 4.13
N SER A 14 -29.75 27.59 3.02
CA SER A 14 -29.20 26.28 3.00
C SER A 14 -27.69 26.42 3.14
N LEU A 15 -27.18 26.06 4.31
CA LEU A 15 -25.73 25.89 4.50
C LEU A 15 -25.22 24.89 3.44
N ALA A 16 -24.25 25.32 2.63
CA ALA A 16 -23.61 24.49 1.64
C ALA A 16 -23.14 23.18 2.30
N SER A 17 -23.46 22.05 1.68
CA SER A 17 -23.03 20.74 2.13
C SER A 17 -21.49 20.67 2.13
N PRO A 18 -20.85 20.02 3.11
CA PRO A 18 -19.39 19.84 3.13
C PRO A 18 -18.81 19.20 1.87
N ALA A 19 -19.63 18.58 1.03
CA ALA A 19 -19.25 18.02 -0.26
C ALA A 19 -18.90 19.05 -1.34
N ASP A 20 -19.28 20.33 -1.16
CA ASP A 20 -19.06 21.39 -2.15
C ASP A 20 -17.69 22.08 -2.02
N ILE A 21 -16.86 21.68 -1.04
CA ILE A 21 -15.57 22.32 -0.72
C ILE A 21 -14.37 21.50 -1.23
N SER A 22 -14.53 20.44 -2.02
CA SER A 22 -13.35 19.72 -2.52
C SER A 22 -12.65 20.50 -3.64
N LEU A 23 -11.72 21.37 -3.27
CA LEU A 23 -10.79 22.08 -4.16
C LEU A 23 -9.99 21.14 -5.11
N MET A 24 -9.89 19.87 -4.78
CA MET A 24 -9.08 18.86 -5.51
C MET A 24 -9.91 17.63 -5.86
N ARG A 25 -9.65 17.07 -7.05
CA ARG A 25 -10.22 15.78 -7.47
C ARG A 25 -9.59 14.64 -6.68
N ALA A 26 -10.33 13.56 -6.45
CA ALA A 26 -9.85 12.38 -5.72
C ALA A 26 -8.54 11.81 -6.29
N GLY A 27 -8.41 11.75 -7.62
CA GLY A 27 -7.16 11.32 -8.25
C GLY A 27 -5.97 12.25 -7.98
N GLN A 28 -6.19 13.56 -7.80
CA GLN A 28 -5.14 14.50 -7.41
C GLN A 28 -4.75 14.31 -5.93
N ILE A 29 -5.73 14.03 -5.07
CA ILE A 29 -5.47 13.71 -3.66
C ILE A 29 -4.64 12.42 -3.56
N VAL A 30 -4.96 11.37 -4.34
CA VAL A 30 -4.13 10.15 -4.42
C VAL A 30 -2.70 10.50 -4.83
N ALA A 31 -2.51 11.31 -5.88
CA ALA A 31 -1.18 11.70 -6.33
C ALA A 31 -0.42 12.46 -5.24
N LEU A 32 -1.07 13.41 -4.56
CA LEU A 32 -0.47 14.18 -3.46
C LEU A 32 -0.06 13.26 -2.31
N LEU A 33 -0.95 12.37 -1.84
CA LEU A 33 -0.66 11.45 -0.75
C LEU A 33 0.50 10.50 -1.08
N VAL A 34 0.55 9.98 -2.32
CA VAL A 34 1.63 9.11 -2.78
C VAL A 34 2.97 9.85 -2.80
N VAL A 35 3.00 11.07 -3.34
CA VAL A 35 4.23 11.87 -3.36
C VAL A 35 4.67 12.24 -1.94
N THR A 36 3.74 12.62 -1.07
CA THR A 36 4.04 12.89 0.36
C THR A 36 4.64 11.67 1.05
N LEU A 37 4.07 10.47 0.84
CA LEU A 37 4.61 9.23 1.40
C LEU A 37 6.00 8.90 0.83
N PHE A 38 6.27 9.15 -0.46
CA PHE A 38 7.61 8.97 -1.02
C PHE A 38 8.63 9.93 -0.41
N VAL A 39 8.30 11.22 -0.31
CA VAL A 39 9.19 12.21 0.31
C VAL A 39 9.49 11.82 1.75
N PHE A 40 8.44 11.49 2.52
CA PHE A 40 8.59 11.02 3.88
C PHE A 40 9.43 9.73 3.96
N GLY A 41 9.17 8.75 3.09
CA GLY A 41 9.93 7.50 3.01
C GLY A 41 11.42 7.73 2.70
N VAL A 42 11.74 8.60 1.74
CA VAL A 42 13.15 8.96 1.43
C VAL A 42 13.81 9.56 2.67
N VAL A 43 13.15 10.49 3.36
CA VAL A 43 13.67 11.12 4.57
C VAL A 43 13.91 10.10 5.67
N MET A 44 12.92 9.24 5.96
CA MET A 44 13.02 8.25 7.04
C MET A 44 14.02 7.12 6.74
N VAL A 45 14.10 6.63 5.50
CA VAL A 45 15.11 5.64 5.10
C VAL A 45 16.52 6.22 5.25
N ASN A 46 16.72 7.50 4.87
CA ASN A 46 18.00 8.14 5.10
C ASN A 46 18.30 8.32 6.58
N SER A 47 17.32 8.72 7.41
CA SER A 47 17.49 8.76 8.86
C SER A 47 17.87 7.39 9.43
N ALA A 48 17.18 6.32 9.05
CA ALA A 48 17.47 4.96 9.48
C ALA A 48 18.83 4.44 8.98
N SER A 49 19.41 5.04 7.93
CA SER A 49 20.74 4.70 7.42
C SER A 49 21.89 5.40 8.15
N LEU A 50 21.59 6.47 8.89
CA LEU A 50 22.58 7.24 9.62
C LEU A 50 22.98 6.50 10.88
N ARG A 51 24.05 5.71 10.82
CA ARG A 51 24.71 5.18 12.02
C ARG A 51 25.44 6.32 12.72
N ARG A 52 25.30 6.43 14.05
CA ARG A 52 26.23 7.23 14.84
C ARG A 52 27.58 6.55 14.76
N VAL A 53 28.52 7.15 14.03
CA VAL A 53 29.92 6.76 14.12
C VAL A 53 30.31 7.12 15.55
N GLN A 54 30.66 6.15 16.38
CA GLN A 54 31.37 6.38 17.61
C GLN A 54 32.77 6.82 17.19
N ASP A 55 33.00 8.14 17.14
CA ASP A 55 34.33 8.68 16.95
C ASP A 55 35.12 8.40 18.23
N PRO A 56 36.14 7.55 18.17
CA PRO A 56 36.96 7.25 19.37
C PRO A 56 37.71 8.48 19.90
N GLU A 57 37.85 9.53 19.08
CA GLU A 57 38.52 10.79 19.46
C GLU A 57 37.64 11.74 20.31
N ASN A 58 36.30 11.58 20.29
CA ASN A 58 35.35 12.43 21.03
C ASN A 58 34.74 11.72 22.25
N THR A 59 35.46 10.80 22.85
CA THR A 59 35.05 10.13 24.07
C THR A 59 35.66 10.81 25.29
N ILE A 60 34.84 11.45 26.12
CA ILE A 60 35.27 11.88 27.49
C ILE A 60 35.26 10.66 28.40
N ARG A 61 36.44 10.26 28.84
CA ARG A 61 36.61 9.20 29.84
C ARG A 61 36.46 9.83 31.22
N LEU A 62 35.38 9.54 31.91
CA LEU A 62 35.23 9.90 33.33
C LEU A 62 35.72 8.71 34.15
N ALA A 63 36.84 8.92 34.85
CA ALA A 63 37.36 7.94 35.81
C ALA A 63 36.55 8.04 37.10
N GLY A 64 35.74 7.02 37.43
CA GLY A 64 35.16 6.82 38.75
C GLY A 64 36.02 5.86 39.58
N PRO A 65 35.79 5.76 40.91
CA PRO A 65 36.62 4.94 41.78
C PRO A 65 36.74 3.47 41.38
N ASP A 66 35.72 2.90 40.74
CA ASP A 66 35.66 1.48 40.39
C ASP A 66 35.35 1.22 38.89
N HIS A 67 34.94 2.25 38.10
CA HIS A 67 34.57 2.07 36.67
C HIS A 67 34.90 3.33 35.87
N THR A 68 35.40 3.12 34.64
CA THR A 68 35.60 4.19 33.69
C THR A 68 34.32 4.32 32.80
N TYR A 69 33.66 5.46 32.87
CA TYR A 69 32.51 5.76 32.02
C TYR A 69 32.98 6.54 30.80
N THR A 70 32.59 6.10 29.61
CA THR A 70 32.87 6.81 28.36
C THR A 70 31.61 7.54 27.91
N LEU A 71 31.65 8.89 27.91
CA LEU A 71 30.59 9.72 27.31
C LEU A 71 31.01 10.17 25.91
N ASN A 72 30.23 9.86 24.93
CA ASN A 72 30.43 10.33 23.56
C ASN A 72 29.78 11.71 23.38
N VAL A 73 30.59 12.73 23.18
CA VAL A 73 30.12 14.07 22.84
C VAL A 73 30.14 14.22 21.32
N SER A 74 28.97 14.09 20.68
CA SER A 74 28.86 14.28 19.23
C SER A 74 28.70 15.77 18.90
N GLU A 75 29.71 16.41 18.36
CA GLU A 75 29.54 17.71 17.68
C GLU A 75 28.77 17.52 16.36
N SER A 76 27.61 18.13 16.27
CA SER A 76 26.66 18.00 15.15
C SER A 76 26.93 18.96 13.97
N THR A 77 28.08 19.65 13.92
CA THR A 77 28.22 20.89 13.13
C THR A 77 28.85 20.75 11.73
N GLY A 78 29.38 19.61 11.31
CA GLY A 78 30.07 19.48 10.01
C GLY A 78 29.34 18.69 8.91
N LEU A 79 28.25 18.02 9.20
CA LEU A 79 27.67 16.96 8.36
C LEU A 79 26.40 17.34 7.58
N ALA A 80 25.81 18.51 7.81
CA ALA A 80 24.50 18.87 7.23
C ALA A 80 24.55 19.02 5.69
N GLY A 81 25.53 19.69 5.13
CA GLY A 81 25.61 19.95 3.68
C GLY A 81 25.92 18.69 2.86
N ARG A 82 26.83 17.84 3.33
CA ARG A 82 27.18 16.58 2.67
C ARG A 82 26.03 15.58 2.69
N ARG A 83 25.25 15.57 3.78
CA ARG A 83 24.06 14.70 3.95
C ARG A 83 22.92 15.07 3.04
N VAL A 84 22.68 16.37 2.78
CA VAL A 84 21.60 16.81 1.87
C VAL A 84 21.89 16.37 0.44
N THR A 85 23.11 16.54 -0.05
CA THR A 85 23.48 16.11 -1.41
C THR A 85 23.47 14.58 -1.56
N GLU A 86 23.95 13.83 -0.57
CA GLU A 86 23.88 12.37 -0.55
C GLU A 86 22.45 11.85 -0.48
N THR A 87 21.55 12.54 0.24
CA THR A 87 20.12 12.20 0.30
C THR A 87 19.44 12.48 -1.03
N LEU A 88 19.69 13.65 -1.64
CA LEU A 88 19.07 14.05 -2.90
C LEU A 88 19.57 13.23 -4.10
N LEU A 89 20.84 12.79 -4.11
CA LEU A 89 21.44 12.00 -5.18
C LEU A 89 21.46 10.50 -4.87
N GLY A 90 20.97 10.09 -3.70
CA GLY A 90 20.97 8.71 -3.24
C GLY A 90 20.10 7.78 -4.10
N LYS A 91 20.42 6.50 -4.09
CA LYS A 91 19.64 5.46 -4.81
C LYS A 91 18.15 5.50 -4.49
N GLN A 92 17.80 5.81 -3.23
CA GLN A 92 16.40 5.85 -2.79
C GLN A 92 15.61 6.98 -3.48
N THR A 93 16.22 8.16 -3.63
CA THR A 93 15.60 9.29 -4.35
C THR A 93 15.44 8.99 -5.84
N GLN A 94 16.43 8.31 -6.45
CA GLN A 94 16.31 7.87 -7.84
C GLN A 94 15.14 6.91 -8.04
N PHE A 95 14.97 5.93 -7.14
CA PHE A 95 13.82 5.03 -7.16
C PHE A 95 12.50 5.76 -6.93
N ALA A 96 12.46 6.75 -6.04
CA ALA A 96 11.28 7.59 -5.83
C ALA A 96 10.91 8.37 -7.11
N ALA A 97 11.90 8.96 -7.79
CA ALA A 97 11.67 9.67 -9.04
C ALA A 97 11.12 8.74 -10.14
N ILE A 98 11.70 7.55 -10.30
CA ILE A 98 11.22 6.54 -11.25
C ILE A 98 9.79 6.08 -10.87
N ALA A 99 9.51 5.92 -9.57
CA ALA A 99 8.18 5.54 -9.10
C ALA A 99 7.14 6.65 -9.36
N VAL A 100 7.50 7.92 -9.23
CA VAL A 100 6.62 9.05 -9.62
C VAL A 100 6.34 9.03 -11.13
N VAL A 101 7.34 8.74 -11.96
CA VAL A 101 7.13 8.55 -13.41
C VAL A 101 6.19 7.38 -13.67
N ALA A 102 6.36 6.25 -12.96
CA ALA A 102 5.48 5.09 -13.06
C ALA A 102 4.03 5.42 -12.62
N LEU A 103 3.85 6.21 -11.57
CA LEU A 103 2.55 6.74 -11.14
C LEU A 103 1.87 7.54 -12.26
N ILE A 104 2.62 8.44 -12.90
CA ILE A 104 2.14 9.26 -14.01
C ILE A 104 1.77 8.34 -15.19
N ILE A 105 2.64 7.41 -15.59
CA ILE A 105 2.33 6.44 -16.66
C ILE A 105 1.05 5.69 -16.32
N GLY A 106 0.91 5.14 -15.11
CA GLY A 106 -0.29 4.44 -14.64
C GLY A 106 -1.55 5.31 -14.75
N ALA A 107 -1.45 6.60 -14.41
CA ALA A 107 -2.56 7.55 -14.47
C ALA A 107 -3.07 7.82 -15.90
N PHE A 108 -2.30 7.51 -16.93
CA PHE A 108 -2.68 7.67 -18.33
C PHE A 108 -3.08 6.37 -19.02
N VAL A 109 -2.95 5.22 -18.35
CA VAL A 109 -3.33 3.92 -18.90
C VAL A 109 -4.83 3.88 -19.26
N PRO A 110 -5.22 3.47 -20.46
CA PRO A 110 -6.61 3.33 -20.84
C PRO A 110 -7.20 2.00 -20.33
N VAL A 111 -7.37 1.89 -19.00
CA VAL A 111 -7.75 0.67 -18.26
C VAL A 111 -8.92 -0.08 -18.91
N GLU A 112 -9.99 0.62 -19.29
CA GLU A 112 -11.16 0.02 -19.93
C GLU A 112 -10.92 -0.48 -21.35
N ARG A 113 -10.01 0.15 -22.10
CA ARG A 113 -9.65 -0.35 -23.41
C ARG A 113 -8.91 -1.67 -23.32
N LEU A 114 -7.98 -1.76 -22.35
CA LEU A 114 -7.21 -2.97 -22.08
C LEU A 114 -8.11 -4.13 -21.62
N SER A 115 -9.15 -3.85 -20.82
CA SER A 115 -10.09 -4.89 -20.36
C SER A 115 -10.89 -5.56 -21.48
N ARG A 116 -11.11 -4.84 -22.58
CA ARG A 116 -11.88 -5.33 -23.73
C ARG A 116 -11.06 -6.14 -24.73
N MET A 117 -9.73 -6.05 -24.66
CA MET A 117 -8.83 -6.77 -25.54
C MET A 117 -8.87 -8.28 -25.27
N THR A 118 -8.72 -9.08 -26.33
CA THR A 118 -8.78 -10.56 -26.28
C THR A 118 -7.60 -11.18 -26.99
N GLY A 119 -7.36 -12.46 -26.72
CA GLY A 119 -6.27 -13.21 -27.33
C GLY A 119 -4.91 -12.60 -27.00
N LEU A 120 -3.96 -12.67 -27.89
CA LEU A 120 -2.58 -12.17 -27.73
C LEU A 120 -2.47 -10.64 -27.67
N VAL A 121 -3.50 -9.93 -28.12
CA VAL A 121 -3.55 -8.43 -28.01
C VAL A 121 -3.91 -8.01 -26.60
N SER A 122 -4.53 -8.89 -25.80
CA SER A 122 -4.82 -8.63 -24.38
C SER A 122 -3.52 -8.55 -23.59
N PRO A 123 -3.42 -7.68 -22.57
CA PRO A 123 -2.27 -7.65 -21.67
C PRO A 123 -2.19 -8.90 -20.76
N VAL A 124 -3.29 -9.64 -20.58
CA VAL A 124 -3.39 -10.77 -19.63
C VAL A 124 -2.36 -11.87 -19.88
N PRO A 125 -2.22 -12.45 -21.09
CA PRO A 125 -1.22 -13.48 -21.32
C PRO A 125 0.22 -12.98 -21.12
N TRP A 126 0.50 -11.73 -21.43
CA TRP A 126 1.81 -11.13 -21.25
C TRP A 126 2.15 -10.86 -19.77
N ILE A 127 1.19 -10.38 -18.99
CA ILE A 127 1.34 -10.21 -17.53
C ILE A 127 1.57 -11.59 -16.90
N LEU A 128 0.77 -12.60 -17.29
CA LEU A 128 0.91 -13.96 -16.78
C LEU A 128 2.27 -14.55 -17.15
N ALA A 129 2.69 -14.44 -18.40
CA ALA A 129 3.99 -14.90 -18.85
C ALA A 129 5.13 -14.22 -18.10
N ALA A 130 5.04 -12.89 -17.91
CA ALA A 130 6.04 -12.13 -17.15
C ALA A 130 6.11 -12.59 -15.68
N ILE A 131 4.96 -12.82 -15.03
CA ILE A 131 4.92 -13.37 -13.66
C ILE A 131 5.58 -14.74 -13.61
N LEU A 132 5.16 -15.69 -14.46
CA LEU A 132 5.68 -17.05 -14.43
C LEU A 132 7.16 -17.10 -14.80
N CYS A 133 7.57 -16.44 -15.87
CA CYS A 133 8.98 -16.39 -16.26
C CYS A 133 9.85 -15.78 -15.15
N SER A 134 9.40 -14.66 -14.55
CA SER A 134 10.18 -14.04 -13.48
C SER A 134 10.26 -14.92 -12.23
N LEU A 135 9.17 -15.61 -11.84
CA LEU A 135 9.20 -16.57 -10.72
C LEU A 135 10.10 -17.77 -11.01
N LEU A 136 10.06 -18.33 -12.22
CA LEU A 136 10.94 -19.43 -12.59
C LEU A 136 12.41 -19.02 -12.64
N LEU A 137 12.70 -17.79 -13.05
CA LEU A 137 14.06 -17.25 -13.06
C LEU A 137 14.69 -17.14 -11.66
N THR A 138 13.90 -17.06 -10.58
CA THR A 138 14.47 -17.08 -9.22
C THR A 138 15.15 -18.41 -8.89
N PHE A 139 14.70 -19.51 -9.47
CA PHE A 139 15.30 -20.84 -9.25
C PHE A 139 16.52 -21.12 -10.14
N THR A 140 16.95 -20.15 -10.94
CA THR A 140 18.14 -20.22 -11.78
C THR A 140 19.33 -19.53 -11.09
N PRO A 141 20.57 -19.61 -11.63
CA PRO A 141 21.73 -18.87 -11.13
C PRO A 141 21.59 -17.34 -11.11
N LEU A 142 20.56 -16.77 -11.77
CA LEU A 142 20.21 -15.35 -11.71
C LEU A 142 19.51 -14.97 -10.40
N GLY A 143 19.01 -15.96 -9.66
CA GLY A 143 18.41 -15.76 -8.34
C GLY A 143 19.47 -15.44 -7.29
N VAL A 144 19.17 -14.44 -6.45
CA VAL A 144 20.04 -14.00 -5.36
C VAL A 144 19.41 -14.36 -4.04
N THR A 145 20.19 -15.09 -3.23
CA THR A 145 19.80 -15.43 -1.86
C THR A 145 20.11 -14.24 -0.94
N MET A 146 19.08 -13.74 -0.26
CA MET A 146 19.20 -12.72 0.77
C MET A 146 18.46 -13.18 2.04
N ASN A 147 19.10 -13.11 3.18
CA ASN A 147 18.56 -13.54 4.46
C ASN A 147 18.02 -15.00 4.43
N GLY A 148 18.74 -15.89 3.75
CA GLY A 148 18.40 -17.32 3.66
C GLY A 148 17.28 -17.66 2.67
N ALA A 149 16.76 -16.70 1.88
CA ALA A 149 15.71 -16.94 0.89
C ALA A 149 16.08 -16.40 -0.50
N GLN A 150 15.79 -17.16 -1.55
CA GLN A 150 16.11 -16.84 -2.94
C GLN A 150 14.93 -16.14 -3.63
N ARG A 151 14.68 -14.87 -3.26
CA ARG A 151 13.49 -14.10 -3.65
C ARG A 151 13.74 -13.05 -4.71
N TRP A 152 15.00 -12.74 -5.02
CA TRP A 152 15.42 -11.62 -5.84
C TRP A 152 16.12 -12.08 -7.11
N ILE A 153 15.89 -11.36 -8.19
CA ILE A 153 16.68 -11.48 -9.43
C ILE A 153 17.54 -10.23 -9.53
N ARG A 154 18.84 -10.45 -9.84
CA ARG A 154 19.76 -9.32 -10.09
C ARG A 154 20.00 -9.20 -11.58
N ILE A 155 19.67 -8.03 -12.12
CA ILE A 155 19.94 -7.68 -13.52
C ILE A 155 20.83 -6.42 -13.49
N GLY A 156 22.13 -6.60 -13.53
CA GLY A 156 23.11 -5.53 -13.36
C GLY A 156 23.00 -4.85 -11.98
N PRO A 157 22.82 -3.53 -11.91
CA PRO A 157 22.68 -2.79 -10.66
C PRO A 157 21.27 -2.88 -10.04
N LEU A 158 20.31 -3.40 -10.79
CA LEU A 158 18.90 -3.49 -10.39
C LEU A 158 18.61 -4.83 -9.73
N GLN A 159 17.88 -4.77 -8.62
CA GLN A 159 17.30 -5.92 -7.96
C GLN A 159 15.79 -5.89 -8.17
N PHE A 160 15.25 -7.00 -8.64
CA PHE A 160 13.83 -7.18 -8.94
C PHE A 160 13.27 -8.35 -8.14
N GLN A 161 12.13 -8.13 -7.50
CA GLN A 161 11.43 -9.19 -6.76
C GLN A 161 10.20 -9.66 -7.57
N PRO A 162 10.20 -10.88 -8.10
CA PRO A 162 9.09 -11.40 -8.92
C PRO A 162 7.74 -11.47 -8.21
N SER A 163 7.72 -11.73 -6.91
CA SER A 163 6.48 -11.74 -6.12
C SER A 163 5.81 -10.35 -6.07
N GLU A 164 6.56 -9.26 -6.20
CA GLU A 164 5.99 -7.91 -6.36
C GLU A 164 5.21 -7.78 -7.67
N LEU A 165 5.73 -8.34 -8.78
CA LEU A 165 5.00 -8.37 -10.05
C LEU A 165 3.73 -9.22 -9.96
N ALA A 166 3.80 -10.38 -9.29
CA ALA A 166 2.62 -11.22 -9.07
C ALA A 166 1.57 -10.51 -8.21
N LYS A 167 1.98 -9.83 -7.15
CA LYS A 167 1.11 -9.09 -6.24
C LYS A 167 0.27 -8.02 -6.94
N TRP A 168 0.84 -7.31 -7.90
CA TRP A 168 0.16 -6.25 -8.64
C TRP A 168 -0.45 -6.71 -9.96
N GLY A 169 0.09 -7.76 -10.58
CA GLY A 169 -0.40 -8.30 -11.86
C GLY A 169 -1.62 -9.21 -11.71
N LEU A 170 -1.66 -10.03 -10.66
CA LEU A 170 -2.80 -10.94 -10.42
C LEU A 170 -4.14 -10.21 -10.25
N PRO A 171 -4.27 -9.10 -9.51
CA PRO A 171 -5.52 -8.34 -9.46
C PRO A 171 -6.05 -7.93 -10.83
N PHE A 172 -5.18 -7.61 -11.79
CA PHE A 172 -5.60 -7.31 -13.17
C PHE A 172 -6.18 -8.55 -13.87
N ILE A 173 -5.49 -9.68 -13.76
CA ILE A 173 -5.92 -10.96 -14.36
C ILE A 173 -7.26 -11.42 -13.75
N VAL A 174 -7.38 -11.36 -12.42
CA VAL A 174 -8.60 -11.73 -11.69
C VAL A 174 -9.76 -10.81 -12.08
N ALA A 175 -9.56 -9.50 -12.13
CA ALA A 175 -10.59 -8.55 -12.55
C ALA A 175 -11.06 -8.81 -13.98
N TRP A 176 -10.12 -9.12 -14.89
CA TRP A 176 -10.44 -9.47 -16.26
C TRP A 176 -11.28 -10.76 -16.37
N HIS A 177 -10.90 -11.80 -15.60
CA HIS A 177 -11.67 -13.04 -15.50
C HIS A 177 -13.09 -12.79 -14.98
N CYS A 178 -13.23 -12.05 -13.88
CA CYS A 178 -14.52 -11.74 -13.24
C CYS A 178 -15.50 -11.00 -14.17
N VAL A 179 -15.00 -10.16 -15.06
CA VAL A 179 -15.85 -9.45 -16.02
C VAL A 179 -16.27 -10.34 -17.17
N ARG A 180 -15.37 -11.15 -17.69
CA ARG A 180 -15.65 -12.07 -18.80
C ARG A 180 -16.60 -13.18 -18.42
N HIS A 181 -16.47 -13.69 -17.21
CA HIS A 181 -17.30 -14.78 -16.68
C HIS A 181 -18.39 -14.27 -15.74
N ALA A 182 -18.80 -13.01 -15.89
CA ALA A 182 -19.77 -12.37 -15.01
C ALA A 182 -21.07 -13.19 -14.78
N PRO A 183 -21.71 -13.81 -15.80
CA PRO A 183 -22.90 -14.62 -15.60
C PRO A 183 -22.64 -15.92 -14.85
N SER A 184 -21.43 -16.45 -14.91
CA SER A 184 -21.04 -17.72 -14.30
C SER A 184 -20.30 -17.57 -12.98
N MET A 185 -20.10 -16.37 -12.43
CA MET A 185 -19.37 -16.13 -11.18
C MET A 185 -19.97 -16.86 -9.98
N THR A 186 -21.28 -17.14 -10.00
CA THR A 186 -21.97 -17.92 -8.97
C THR A 186 -21.71 -19.43 -9.07
N ARG A 187 -21.13 -19.92 -10.18
CA ARG A 187 -20.81 -21.34 -10.37
C ARG A 187 -19.38 -21.61 -9.88
N PHE A 188 -19.22 -22.72 -9.14
CA PHE A 188 -17.93 -23.12 -8.58
C PHE A 188 -16.88 -23.38 -9.66
N THR A 189 -17.19 -24.21 -10.65
CA THR A 189 -16.22 -24.73 -11.65
C THR A 189 -15.78 -23.70 -12.67
N THR A 190 -16.68 -22.81 -13.10
CA THR A 190 -16.41 -21.86 -14.19
C THR A 190 -16.14 -20.44 -13.72
N GLY A 191 -16.69 -20.05 -12.56
CA GLY A 191 -16.50 -18.71 -12.00
C GLY A 191 -15.34 -18.65 -11.02
N LEU A 192 -15.37 -19.51 -10.00
CA LEU A 192 -14.46 -19.44 -8.85
C LEU A 192 -13.14 -20.22 -9.10
N LEU A 193 -13.25 -21.48 -9.56
CA LEU A 193 -12.13 -22.41 -9.59
C LEU A 193 -10.97 -21.97 -10.49
N PRO A 194 -11.16 -21.50 -11.75
CA PRO A 194 -10.04 -21.17 -12.63
C PRO A 194 -9.11 -20.08 -12.07
N PRO A 195 -9.58 -18.91 -11.58
CA PRO A 195 -8.70 -17.90 -11.02
C PRO A 195 -8.08 -18.35 -9.68
N LEU A 196 -8.77 -19.20 -8.89
CA LEU A 196 -8.19 -19.76 -7.66
C LEU A 196 -7.07 -20.76 -7.94
N VAL A 197 -7.22 -21.63 -8.93
CA VAL A 197 -6.16 -22.58 -9.31
C VAL A 197 -4.94 -21.82 -9.84
N LEU A 198 -5.17 -20.81 -10.69
CA LEU A 198 -4.07 -19.96 -11.18
C LEU A 198 -3.35 -19.25 -10.05
N ALA A 199 -4.11 -18.57 -9.17
CA ALA A 199 -3.55 -17.87 -8.02
C ALA A 199 -2.87 -18.86 -7.06
N GLY A 200 -3.47 -20.03 -6.82
CA GLY A 200 -2.91 -21.09 -5.99
C GLY A 200 -1.57 -21.61 -6.50
N PHE A 201 -1.46 -21.82 -7.82
CA PHE A 201 -0.22 -22.21 -8.46
C PHE A 201 0.87 -21.15 -8.29
N ILE A 202 0.56 -19.88 -8.59
CA ILE A 202 1.51 -18.76 -8.43
C ILE A 202 1.89 -18.58 -6.96
N CYS A 203 0.92 -18.61 -6.05
CA CYS A 203 1.15 -18.50 -4.60
C CYS A 203 1.96 -19.71 -4.08
N GLY A 204 1.77 -20.91 -4.63
CA GLY A 204 2.57 -22.09 -4.29
C GLY A 204 4.05 -21.89 -4.60
N LEU A 205 4.37 -21.35 -5.79
CA LEU A 205 5.75 -21.01 -6.15
C LEU A 205 6.35 -19.93 -5.23
N ILE A 206 5.56 -18.91 -4.88
CA ILE A 206 6.00 -17.83 -3.99
C ILE A 206 6.15 -18.33 -2.54
N ALA A 207 5.28 -19.23 -2.07
CA ALA A 207 5.23 -19.68 -0.68
C ALA A 207 6.46 -20.49 -0.26
N ILE A 208 7.19 -21.07 -1.21
CA ILE A 208 8.47 -21.75 -0.95
C ILE A 208 9.41 -20.79 -0.22
N GLU A 209 9.51 -19.55 -0.73
CA GLU A 209 10.46 -18.54 -0.26
C GLU A 209 9.78 -17.44 0.60
N ASP A 210 8.52 -17.09 0.29
CA ASP A 210 7.77 -15.99 0.92
C ASP A 210 6.30 -16.33 1.16
N LEU A 211 6.06 -17.03 2.27
CA LEU A 211 4.70 -17.40 2.68
C LEU A 211 3.82 -16.17 2.97
N GLY A 212 4.40 -15.07 3.47
CA GLY A 212 3.65 -13.86 3.78
C GLY A 212 3.02 -13.22 2.57
N THR A 213 3.81 -13.02 1.52
CA THR A 213 3.32 -12.46 0.24
C THR A 213 2.35 -13.41 -0.45
N ALA A 214 2.56 -14.74 -0.39
CA ALA A 214 1.63 -15.71 -0.93
C ALA A 214 0.25 -15.63 -0.26
N VAL A 215 0.20 -15.55 1.07
CA VAL A 215 -1.05 -15.41 1.83
C VAL A 215 -1.74 -14.09 1.50
N LEU A 216 -1.01 -12.98 1.38
CA LEU A 216 -1.56 -11.69 0.99
C LEU A 216 -2.22 -11.77 -0.39
N ILE A 217 -1.52 -12.30 -1.40
CA ILE A 217 -2.03 -12.42 -2.78
C ILE A 217 -3.27 -13.32 -2.82
N MET A 218 -3.25 -14.45 -2.14
CA MET A 218 -4.40 -15.36 -2.08
C MET A 218 -5.60 -14.71 -1.42
N THR A 219 -5.40 -13.99 -0.30
CA THR A 219 -6.47 -13.26 0.40
C THR A 219 -7.09 -12.20 -0.50
N VAL A 220 -6.28 -11.41 -1.20
CA VAL A 220 -6.76 -10.42 -2.16
C VAL A 220 -7.59 -11.09 -3.26
N THR A 221 -7.08 -12.17 -3.83
CA THR A 221 -7.78 -12.92 -4.88
C THR A 221 -9.14 -13.40 -4.42
N ILE A 222 -9.22 -14.04 -3.26
CA ILE A 222 -10.48 -14.55 -2.70
C ILE A 222 -11.48 -13.40 -2.48
N LEU A 223 -11.05 -12.30 -1.87
CA LEU A 223 -11.92 -11.16 -1.59
C LEU A 223 -12.39 -10.45 -2.88
N MET A 224 -11.53 -10.38 -3.91
CA MET A 224 -11.93 -9.89 -5.24
C MET A 224 -13.01 -10.77 -5.86
N LEU A 225 -12.89 -12.09 -5.77
CA LEU A 225 -13.88 -13.05 -6.31
C LEU A 225 -15.23 -12.93 -5.57
N LEU A 226 -15.21 -12.75 -4.25
CA LEU A 226 -16.42 -12.52 -3.46
C LEU A 226 -17.14 -11.22 -3.87
N VAL A 227 -16.39 -10.11 -4.00
CA VAL A 227 -16.92 -8.82 -4.46
C VAL A 227 -17.43 -8.91 -5.90
N ALA A 228 -16.81 -9.75 -6.74
CA ALA A 228 -17.25 -10.02 -8.09
C ALA A 228 -18.53 -10.88 -8.18
N GLY A 229 -19.06 -11.41 -7.07
CA GLY A 229 -20.31 -12.17 -6.99
C GLY A 229 -20.14 -13.67 -6.86
N ALA A 230 -18.96 -14.17 -6.49
CA ALA A 230 -18.80 -15.57 -6.12
C ALA A 230 -19.58 -15.88 -4.85
N ARG A 231 -20.14 -17.08 -4.76
CA ARG A 231 -20.89 -17.51 -3.57
C ARG A 231 -19.93 -17.79 -2.42
N TRP A 232 -20.12 -17.14 -1.29
CA TRP A 232 -19.27 -17.27 -0.11
C TRP A 232 -19.19 -18.72 0.43
N TRP A 233 -20.24 -19.52 0.25
CA TRP A 233 -20.25 -20.95 0.60
C TRP A 233 -19.17 -21.74 -0.16
N HIS A 234 -18.92 -21.44 -1.43
CA HIS A 234 -17.88 -22.08 -2.21
C HIS A 234 -16.49 -21.76 -1.66
N VAL A 235 -16.28 -20.53 -1.19
CA VAL A 235 -15.03 -20.12 -0.53
C VAL A 235 -14.89 -20.82 0.81
N LEU A 236 -15.97 -20.88 1.60
CA LEU A 236 -15.98 -21.56 2.89
C LEU A 236 -15.67 -23.06 2.75
N SER A 237 -16.19 -23.73 1.71
CA SER A 237 -15.91 -25.14 1.45
C SER A 237 -14.45 -25.44 1.15
N LEU A 238 -13.67 -24.43 0.65
CA LEU A 238 -12.23 -24.54 0.40
C LEU A 238 -11.38 -24.17 1.63
N LEU A 239 -11.98 -23.58 2.66
CA LEU A 239 -11.25 -23.15 3.86
C LEU A 239 -10.48 -24.28 4.55
N PRO A 240 -11.05 -25.50 4.76
CA PRO A 240 -10.30 -26.61 5.36
C PRO A 240 -9.05 -26.98 4.55
N LEU A 241 -9.17 -27.02 3.23
CA LEU A 241 -8.02 -27.28 2.34
C LEU A 241 -6.95 -26.19 2.47
N GLY A 242 -7.38 -24.92 2.53
CA GLY A 242 -6.49 -23.78 2.73
C GLY A 242 -5.77 -23.84 4.08
N VAL A 243 -6.48 -24.19 5.14
CA VAL A 243 -5.89 -24.34 6.50
C VAL A 243 -4.89 -25.49 6.53
N ILE A 244 -5.21 -26.64 5.95
CA ILE A 244 -4.30 -27.80 5.89
C ILE A 244 -3.04 -27.43 5.09
N ALA A 245 -3.21 -26.80 3.93
CA ALA A 245 -2.08 -26.37 3.11
C ALA A 245 -1.20 -25.35 3.84
N PHE A 246 -1.79 -24.36 4.52
CA PHE A 246 -1.07 -23.37 5.31
C PHE A 246 -0.33 -24.02 6.47
N ALA A 247 -0.99 -24.89 7.24
CA ALA A 247 -0.37 -25.61 8.34
C ALA A 247 0.79 -26.49 7.86
N GLY A 248 0.62 -27.21 6.75
CA GLY A 248 1.68 -28.00 6.13
C GLY A 248 2.89 -27.14 5.76
N LEU A 249 2.67 -26.00 5.09
CA LEU A 249 3.74 -25.06 4.73
C LEU A 249 4.47 -24.46 5.94
N VAL A 250 3.78 -24.29 7.07
CA VAL A 250 4.39 -23.80 8.31
C VAL A 250 5.20 -24.90 8.97
N LEU A 251 4.64 -26.12 9.11
CA LEU A 251 5.25 -27.22 9.85
C LEU A 251 6.50 -27.81 9.16
N VAL A 252 6.56 -27.75 7.82
CA VAL A 252 7.71 -28.23 7.05
C VAL A 252 8.98 -27.41 7.33
N GLU A 253 8.84 -26.13 7.67
CA GLU A 253 9.95 -25.22 7.88
C GLU A 253 10.09 -24.85 9.37
N PRO A 254 11.07 -25.39 10.11
CA PRO A 254 11.26 -25.10 11.55
C PRO A 254 11.40 -23.61 11.88
N TYR A 255 11.98 -22.84 10.97
CA TYR A 255 12.09 -21.39 11.09
C TYR A 255 10.73 -20.68 11.17
N ARG A 256 9.72 -21.15 10.42
CA ARG A 256 8.36 -20.59 10.46
C ARG A 256 7.66 -20.89 11.77
N VAL A 257 7.87 -22.10 12.31
CA VAL A 257 7.33 -22.47 13.63
C VAL A 257 7.95 -21.60 14.72
N ARG A 258 9.29 -21.42 14.70
CA ARG A 258 9.96 -20.55 15.68
C ARG A 258 9.42 -19.11 15.66
N ARG A 259 9.12 -18.55 14.49
CA ARG A 259 8.51 -17.21 14.39
C ARG A 259 7.12 -17.13 15.00
N ILE A 260 6.32 -18.19 14.89
CA ILE A 260 5.00 -18.24 15.54
C ILE A 260 5.16 -18.34 17.06
N MET A 261 6.07 -19.15 17.55
CA MET A 261 6.36 -19.25 18.98
C MET A 261 6.88 -17.93 19.55
N ALA A 262 7.81 -17.29 18.86
CA ALA A 262 8.31 -15.96 19.22
C ALA A 262 7.24 -14.85 19.20
N PHE A 263 6.19 -15.01 18.43
CA PHE A 263 5.04 -14.11 18.46
C PHE A 263 4.16 -14.35 19.70
N LEU A 264 3.98 -15.62 20.11
CA LEU A 264 3.16 -15.96 21.27
C LEU A 264 3.85 -15.55 22.60
N ASP A 265 5.16 -15.74 22.68
CA ASP A 265 5.98 -15.29 23.81
C ASP A 265 7.33 -14.76 23.31
N PRO A 266 7.42 -13.46 22.99
CA PRO A 266 8.65 -12.87 22.46
C PRO A 266 9.77 -12.80 23.48
N PHE A 267 9.46 -12.85 24.77
CA PHE A 267 10.45 -12.72 25.85
C PHE A 267 11.05 -14.08 26.24
N ALA A 268 10.42 -15.20 25.90
CA ALA A 268 10.97 -16.54 26.13
C ALA A 268 12.33 -16.76 25.41
N ASP A 269 12.50 -16.12 24.24
CA ASP A 269 13.74 -16.19 23.45
C ASP A 269 14.09 -14.80 22.88
N ALA A 270 14.28 -13.85 23.79
CA ALA A 270 14.49 -12.43 23.46
C ALA A 270 15.83 -12.15 22.74
N GLN A 271 16.76 -13.11 22.69
CA GLN A 271 18.08 -12.95 22.08
C GLN A 271 18.20 -13.59 20.68
N ASP A 272 17.27 -14.46 20.26
CA ASP A 272 17.26 -15.10 18.94
C ASP A 272 15.93 -14.83 18.23
N SER A 273 14.96 -15.72 18.30
CA SER A 273 13.75 -15.68 17.49
C SER A 273 12.80 -14.51 17.84
N GLY A 274 12.77 -14.10 19.11
CA GLY A 274 11.99 -12.95 19.63
C GLY A 274 12.70 -11.61 19.49
N TYR A 275 14.01 -11.60 19.21
CA TYR A 275 14.84 -10.39 19.24
C TYR A 275 14.27 -9.21 18.43
N GLN A 276 13.90 -9.45 17.19
CA GLN A 276 13.38 -8.39 16.31
C GLN A 276 12.10 -7.74 16.88
N LEU A 277 11.21 -8.55 17.44
CA LEU A 277 9.95 -8.07 17.99
C LEU A 277 10.17 -7.30 19.29
N VAL A 278 11.02 -7.81 20.18
CA VAL A 278 11.37 -7.14 21.45
C VAL A 278 12.01 -5.78 21.18
N GLN A 279 12.97 -5.71 20.23
CA GLN A 279 13.59 -4.43 19.85
C GLN A 279 12.61 -3.46 19.20
N SER A 280 11.67 -3.97 18.37
CA SER A 280 10.61 -3.16 17.76
C SER A 280 9.68 -2.55 18.81
N LEU A 281 9.23 -3.35 19.78
CA LEU A 281 8.41 -2.87 20.90
C LEU A 281 9.18 -1.87 21.77
N GLY A 282 10.47 -2.14 22.01
CA GLY A 282 11.36 -1.21 22.69
C GLY A 282 11.45 0.15 22.00
N SER A 283 11.56 0.17 20.67
CA SER A 283 11.55 1.41 19.88
C SER A 283 10.28 2.22 20.09
N ILE A 284 9.12 1.55 20.07
CA ILE A 284 7.81 2.22 20.24
C ILE A 284 7.70 2.82 21.65
N VAL A 285 8.10 2.07 22.68
CA VAL A 285 8.07 2.54 24.07
C VAL A 285 9.01 3.71 24.28
N THR A 286 10.25 3.63 23.74
CA THR A 286 11.25 4.68 23.86
C THR A 286 10.82 5.98 23.19
N GLY A 287 10.11 5.89 22.05
CA GLY A 287 9.61 7.05 21.34
C GLY A 287 8.51 7.82 22.09
N GLY A 288 7.69 7.16 22.88
CA GLY A 288 6.62 7.79 23.65
C GLY A 288 5.70 8.65 22.77
N VAL A 289 5.32 9.85 23.27
CA VAL A 289 4.40 10.74 22.56
C VAL A 289 5.13 11.61 21.54
N SER A 290 6.25 12.22 21.92
CA SER A 290 6.97 13.24 21.12
C SER A 290 8.13 12.70 20.31
N GLY A 291 8.56 11.46 20.56
CA GLY A 291 9.76 10.88 19.97
C GLY A 291 11.06 11.36 20.63
N VAL A 292 12.15 10.67 20.36
CA VAL A 292 13.51 11.06 20.79
C VAL A 292 14.14 12.12 19.88
N GLY A 293 13.44 12.55 18.86
CA GLY A 293 13.91 13.49 17.83
C GLY A 293 14.44 12.80 16.59
N PHE A 294 14.28 13.49 15.47
CA PHE A 294 14.71 13.02 14.15
C PHE A 294 16.20 12.70 14.13
N GLY A 295 16.57 11.54 13.63
CA GLY A 295 17.97 11.10 13.55
C GLY A 295 18.55 10.57 14.86
N ASN A 296 17.78 10.49 15.96
CA ASN A 296 18.25 10.13 17.27
C ASN A 296 17.89 8.70 17.72
N SER A 297 17.28 7.89 16.86
CA SER A 297 16.98 6.49 17.17
C SER A 297 18.25 5.75 17.61
N LEU A 298 18.15 5.01 18.71
CA LEU A 298 19.20 4.12 19.19
C LEU A 298 19.17 2.78 18.45
N GLN A 299 17.98 2.32 18.10
CA GLN A 299 17.78 1.00 17.49
C GLN A 299 18.43 0.87 16.10
N LYS A 300 18.56 1.98 15.34
CA LYS A 300 19.23 1.99 14.05
C LYS A 300 20.74 1.72 14.12
N ASN A 301 21.37 1.81 15.28
CA ASN A 301 22.81 1.58 15.44
C ASN A 301 23.20 0.09 15.45
N GLY A 302 22.31 -0.79 15.00
CA GLY A 302 22.57 -2.23 14.85
C GLY A 302 21.79 -3.10 15.84
N TYR A 303 21.01 -2.49 16.74
CA TYR A 303 20.16 -3.23 17.67
C TYR A 303 18.93 -3.83 16.98
N LEU A 304 18.27 -3.10 16.07
CA LEU A 304 17.14 -3.62 15.33
C LEU A 304 17.57 -3.97 13.89
N PRO A 305 17.48 -5.24 13.46
CA PRO A 305 17.68 -5.62 12.07
C PRO A 305 16.58 -5.05 11.16
N GLU A 306 16.90 -4.86 9.87
CA GLU A 306 15.93 -4.45 8.82
C GLU A 306 15.20 -3.13 9.15
N THR A 307 15.87 -2.18 9.81
CA THR A 307 15.34 -0.85 10.18
C THR A 307 14.91 -0.01 9.00
N GLN A 308 15.47 -0.24 7.81
CA GLN A 308 15.16 0.50 6.58
C GLN A 308 14.04 -0.14 5.77
N THR A 309 13.70 -1.39 6.03
CA THR A 309 12.74 -2.23 5.29
C THR A 309 11.51 -2.53 6.15
N ASP A 310 11.49 -3.66 6.81
CA ASP A 310 10.30 -4.22 7.45
C ASP A 310 9.93 -3.51 8.75
N PHE A 311 10.92 -2.97 9.48
CA PHE A 311 10.76 -2.32 10.77
C PHE A 311 10.95 -0.79 10.72
N ILE A 312 10.84 -0.16 9.53
CA ILE A 312 10.96 1.31 9.43
C ILE A 312 9.91 2.03 10.28
N PHE A 313 8.73 1.45 10.46
CA PHE A 313 7.68 2.03 11.29
C PHE A 313 8.07 2.10 12.77
N ALA A 314 8.85 1.13 13.28
CA ALA A 314 9.41 1.18 14.63
C ALA A 314 10.36 2.37 14.80
N ILE A 315 11.21 2.64 13.80
CA ILE A 315 12.11 3.82 13.80
C ILE A 315 11.31 5.12 13.72
N ILE A 316 10.21 5.16 12.94
CA ILE A 316 9.31 6.31 12.91
C ILE A 316 8.69 6.56 14.30
N CYS A 317 8.23 5.50 14.96
CA CYS A 317 7.70 5.59 16.33
C CYS A 317 8.77 6.06 17.32
N GLU A 318 10.00 5.57 17.21
CA GLU A 318 11.09 5.98 18.10
C GLU A 318 11.49 7.45 17.89
N GLU A 319 11.71 7.88 16.62
CA GLU A 319 12.19 9.23 16.30
C GLU A 319 11.11 10.31 16.42
N LEU A 320 9.87 10.02 15.99
CA LEU A 320 8.77 11.00 15.89
C LEU A 320 7.64 10.73 16.89
N GLY A 321 7.71 9.67 17.66
CA GLY A 321 6.73 9.31 18.67
C GLY A 321 5.35 8.95 18.09
N ALA A 322 4.34 9.00 18.96
CA ALA A 322 2.94 8.74 18.60
C ALA A 322 2.42 9.71 17.53
N PHE A 323 2.89 10.97 17.50
CA PHE A 323 2.51 11.94 16.47
C PHE A 323 2.98 11.50 15.09
N GLY A 324 4.23 11.05 14.94
CA GLY A 324 4.75 10.53 13.67
C GLY A 324 4.01 9.28 13.23
N ALA A 325 3.74 8.36 14.15
CA ALA A 325 2.95 7.16 13.89
C ALA A 325 1.54 7.51 13.40
N ALA A 326 0.83 8.39 14.11
CA ALA A 326 -0.53 8.83 13.73
C ALA A 326 -0.57 9.52 12.38
N MET A 327 0.43 10.38 12.08
CA MET A 327 0.55 11.03 10.78
C MET A 327 0.68 10.00 9.65
N VAL A 328 1.56 9.01 9.79
CA VAL A 328 1.79 7.99 8.76
C VAL A 328 0.54 7.11 8.59
N ILE A 329 -0.08 6.66 9.68
CA ILE A 329 -1.34 5.91 9.64
C ILE A 329 -2.43 6.73 8.96
N GLY A 330 -2.54 8.03 9.29
CA GLY A 330 -3.50 8.96 8.67
C GLY A 330 -3.31 9.11 7.17
N LEU A 331 -2.06 9.19 6.68
CA LEU A 331 -1.76 9.25 5.24
C LEU A 331 -2.17 7.94 4.53
N PHE A 332 -1.89 6.78 5.10
CA PHE A 332 -2.33 5.50 4.56
C PHE A 332 -3.85 5.35 4.57
N ALA A 333 -4.50 5.69 5.69
CA ALA A 333 -5.96 5.66 5.81
C ALA A 333 -6.61 6.60 4.80
N GLY A 334 -6.08 7.82 4.63
CA GLY A 334 -6.52 8.77 3.62
C GLY A 334 -6.46 8.20 2.21
N LEU A 335 -5.36 7.53 1.85
CA LEU A 335 -5.21 6.91 0.54
C LEU A 335 -6.22 5.78 0.32
N ILE A 336 -6.46 4.93 1.33
CA ILE A 336 -7.45 3.85 1.28
C ILE A 336 -8.86 4.43 1.12
N VAL A 337 -9.22 5.45 1.91
CA VAL A 337 -10.54 6.10 1.87
C VAL A 337 -10.78 6.76 0.51
N VAL A 338 -9.82 7.55 0.00
CA VAL A 338 -9.94 8.19 -1.31
C VAL A 338 -9.99 7.15 -2.43
N GLY A 339 -9.19 6.09 -2.35
CA GLY A 339 -9.27 4.96 -3.28
C GLY A 339 -10.66 4.31 -3.27
N ALA A 340 -11.26 4.08 -2.11
CA ALA A 340 -12.61 3.54 -1.98
C ALA A 340 -13.68 4.47 -2.57
N GLN A 341 -13.52 5.79 -2.42
CA GLN A 341 -14.40 6.79 -3.05
C GLN A 341 -14.32 6.75 -4.58
N ILE A 342 -13.12 6.60 -5.15
CA ILE A 342 -12.91 6.45 -6.60
C ILE A 342 -13.64 5.19 -7.10
N ILE A 343 -13.45 4.07 -6.45
CA ILE A 343 -14.03 2.77 -6.84
C ILE A 343 -15.55 2.79 -6.75
N SER A 344 -16.11 3.42 -5.73
CA SER A 344 -17.57 3.56 -5.56
C SER A 344 -18.19 4.58 -6.52
N GLY A 345 -17.38 5.36 -7.24
CA GLY A 345 -17.81 6.44 -8.12
C GLY A 345 -18.28 7.69 -7.36
N ARG A 346 -18.15 7.71 -6.02
CA ARG A 346 -18.57 8.85 -5.18
C ARG A 346 -17.70 10.08 -5.34
N SER A 347 -16.53 9.94 -5.94
CA SER A 347 -15.57 11.03 -6.16
C SER A 347 -15.97 11.99 -7.30
N THR A 348 -17.06 11.73 -8.01
CA THR A 348 -17.45 12.50 -9.19
C THR A 348 -18.94 12.90 -9.16
N PRO A 349 -19.34 13.98 -9.86
CA PRO A 349 -20.75 14.37 -9.98
C PRO A 349 -21.65 13.26 -10.54
N ALA A 350 -21.08 12.33 -11.30
CA ALA A 350 -21.80 11.13 -11.79
C ALA A 350 -22.44 10.30 -10.67
N ALA A 351 -21.96 10.41 -9.43
CA ALA A 351 -22.55 9.70 -8.29
C ALA A 351 -24.04 10.03 -8.08
N LYS A 352 -24.47 11.22 -8.44
CA LYS A 352 -25.86 11.69 -8.30
C LYS A 352 -26.82 11.02 -9.31
N VAL A 353 -26.30 10.42 -10.40
CA VAL A 353 -27.09 9.78 -11.47
C VAL A 353 -26.62 8.34 -11.63
N PRO A 354 -27.41 7.33 -11.18
CA PRO A 354 -26.98 5.91 -11.15
C PRO A 354 -26.51 5.37 -12.51
N GLU A 355 -27.19 5.71 -13.59
CA GLU A 355 -26.85 5.27 -14.95
C GLU A 355 -25.50 5.83 -15.42
N VAL A 356 -25.26 7.10 -15.13
CA VAL A 356 -23.98 7.77 -15.47
C VAL A 356 -22.86 7.22 -14.59
N SER A 357 -23.13 6.99 -13.31
CA SER A 357 -22.17 6.39 -12.37
C SER A 357 -21.72 4.99 -12.81
N ALA A 358 -22.66 4.15 -13.24
CA ALA A 358 -22.35 2.81 -13.75
C ALA A 358 -21.48 2.84 -15.03
N ARG A 359 -21.67 3.84 -15.90
CA ARG A 359 -20.84 4.05 -17.09
C ARG A 359 -19.48 4.67 -16.74
N ALA A 360 -19.44 5.54 -15.73
CA ALA A 360 -18.26 6.26 -15.31
C ALA A 360 -17.21 5.32 -14.69
N VAL A 361 -17.64 4.42 -13.80
CA VAL A 361 -16.81 3.40 -13.17
C VAL A 361 -17.38 2.01 -13.49
N PRO A 362 -17.03 1.41 -14.64
CA PRO A 362 -17.49 0.08 -15.04
C PRO A 362 -17.01 -1.01 -14.11
N ARG A 363 -17.64 -2.19 -14.22
CA ARG A 363 -17.37 -3.35 -13.38
C ARG A 363 -15.89 -3.74 -13.33
N PHE A 364 -15.18 -3.70 -14.47
CA PHE A 364 -13.74 -3.98 -14.51
C PHE A 364 -12.95 -3.02 -13.62
N SER A 365 -13.15 -1.71 -13.80
CA SER A 365 -12.48 -0.66 -13.03
C SER A 365 -12.77 -0.77 -11.54
N ARG A 366 -14.01 -1.14 -11.15
CA ARG A 366 -14.38 -1.38 -9.74
C ARG A 366 -13.62 -2.55 -9.14
N ILE A 367 -13.62 -3.70 -9.80
CA ILE A 367 -12.96 -4.92 -9.28
C ILE A 367 -11.45 -4.74 -9.24
N LEU A 368 -10.86 -4.16 -10.29
CA LEU A 368 -9.43 -3.86 -10.34
C LEU A 368 -9.04 -2.86 -9.25
N GLY A 369 -9.75 -1.74 -9.17
CA GLY A 369 -9.50 -0.72 -8.16
C GLY A 369 -9.64 -1.28 -6.75
N PHE A 370 -10.66 -2.12 -6.50
CA PHE A 370 -10.82 -2.82 -5.22
C PHE A 370 -9.60 -3.70 -4.93
N GLY A 371 -9.12 -4.49 -5.90
CA GLY A 371 -7.91 -5.31 -5.74
C GLY A 371 -6.69 -4.47 -5.41
N ILE A 372 -6.51 -3.31 -6.06
CA ILE A 372 -5.38 -2.39 -5.79
C ILE A 372 -5.45 -1.83 -4.38
N VAL A 373 -6.59 -1.26 -3.97
CA VAL A 373 -6.76 -0.66 -2.64
C VAL A 373 -6.64 -1.71 -1.55
N LEU A 374 -7.20 -2.90 -1.77
CA LEU A 374 -7.13 -4.01 -0.84
C LEU A 374 -5.69 -4.53 -0.67
N THR A 375 -4.96 -4.73 -1.77
CA THR A 375 -3.54 -5.15 -1.74
C THR A 375 -2.70 -4.16 -0.94
N PHE A 376 -2.88 -2.86 -1.24
CA PHE A 376 -2.18 -1.79 -0.54
C PHE A 376 -2.54 -1.75 0.95
N GLY A 377 -3.85 -1.78 1.26
CA GLY A 377 -4.34 -1.70 2.64
C GLY A 377 -3.92 -2.91 3.48
N LEU A 378 -4.01 -4.13 2.94
CA LEU A 378 -3.56 -5.34 3.64
C LEU A 378 -2.05 -5.33 3.87
N GLN A 379 -1.26 -4.87 2.89
CA GLN A 379 0.19 -4.76 3.07
C GLN A 379 0.55 -3.80 4.20
N VAL A 380 -0.10 -2.62 4.26
CA VAL A 380 0.05 -1.67 5.36
C VAL A 380 -0.36 -2.31 6.69
N ALA A 381 -1.56 -2.90 6.75
CA ALA A 381 -2.10 -3.50 7.97
C ALA A 381 -1.19 -4.61 8.50
N ILE A 382 -0.69 -5.50 7.62
CA ILE A 382 0.22 -6.58 8.02
C ILE A 382 1.53 -6.01 8.57
N ASN A 383 2.16 -5.02 7.89
CA ASN A 383 3.40 -4.42 8.38
C ASN A 383 3.21 -3.77 9.74
N LEU A 384 2.18 -2.93 9.91
CA LEU A 384 1.88 -2.29 11.18
C LEU A 384 1.62 -3.32 12.28
N SER A 385 0.86 -4.39 11.99
CA SER A 385 0.59 -5.46 12.95
C SER A 385 1.85 -6.20 13.37
N VAL A 386 2.78 -6.46 12.45
CA VAL A 386 4.08 -7.10 12.75
C VAL A 386 4.91 -6.22 13.66
N VAL A 387 5.05 -4.94 13.32
CA VAL A 387 5.89 -3.99 14.07
C VAL A 387 5.36 -3.75 15.48
N THR A 388 4.03 -3.76 15.65
CA THR A 388 3.37 -3.56 16.96
C THR A 388 3.16 -4.86 17.74
N GLY A 389 3.65 -6.00 17.26
CA GLY A 389 3.50 -7.28 17.95
C GLY A 389 2.10 -7.89 17.90
N LEU A 390 1.24 -7.45 16.96
CA LEU A 390 -0.11 -8.01 16.73
C LEU A 390 -0.13 -9.15 15.71
N ALA A 391 1.00 -9.40 15.03
CA ALA A 391 1.16 -10.50 14.08
C ALA A 391 2.59 -11.05 14.11
N PRO A 392 2.81 -12.33 13.73
CA PRO A 392 4.14 -12.94 13.67
C PRO A 392 5.06 -12.16 12.73
N THR A 393 6.33 -12.07 13.09
CA THR A 393 7.36 -11.36 12.31
C THR A 393 7.44 -11.89 10.87
N LYS A 394 7.27 -11.01 9.90
CA LYS A 394 7.34 -11.31 8.46
C LYS A 394 8.02 -10.15 7.74
N GLY A 395 8.77 -10.49 6.69
CA GLY A 395 9.46 -9.53 5.84
C GLY A 395 8.51 -8.92 4.80
N ILE A 396 7.55 -8.11 5.24
CA ILE A 396 6.66 -7.34 4.34
C ILE A 396 6.91 -5.86 4.59
N ALA A 397 7.57 -5.22 3.62
CA ALA A 397 7.92 -3.81 3.70
C ALA A 397 6.67 -2.90 3.72
N LEU A 398 6.74 -1.79 4.47
CA LEU A 398 5.71 -0.75 4.48
C LEU A 398 5.70 -0.03 3.12
N PRO A 399 4.61 -0.09 2.33
CA PRO A 399 4.61 0.42 0.97
C PRO A 399 4.86 1.93 0.94
N LEU A 400 5.60 2.41 -0.07
CA LEU A 400 5.97 3.82 -0.31
C LEU A 400 6.88 4.46 0.75
N VAL A 401 7.07 3.84 1.91
CA VAL A 401 7.87 4.39 3.02
C VAL A 401 9.15 3.59 3.26
N SER A 402 9.06 2.25 3.33
CA SER A 402 10.24 1.39 3.50
C SER A 402 11.20 1.51 2.33
N ARG A 403 12.48 1.22 2.56
CA ARG A 403 13.49 1.16 1.50
C ARG A 403 12.96 0.33 0.34
N GLY A 404 12.69 1.01 -0.78
CA GLY A 404 12.06 0.44 -1.96
C GLY A 404 13.03 0.42 -3.14
N GLY A 405 12.80 -0.53 -4.02
CA GLY A 405 13.35 -0.62 -5.35
C GLY A 405 12.18 -0.78 -6.32
N THR A 406 12.13 -1.94 -6.99
CA THR A 406 11.03 -2.28 -7.92
C THR A 406 9.65 -2.33 -7.28
N GLY A 407 9.54 -2.63 -5.98
CA GLY A 407 8.28 -2.58 -5.24
C GLY A 407 7.63 -1.19 -5.23
N TRP A 408 8.42 -0.11 -5.10
CA TRP A 408 7.91 1.26 -5.18
C TRP A 408 7.35 1.59 -6.56
N ILE A 409 8.04 1.16 -7.63
CA ILE A 409 7.65 1.41 -9.02
C ILE A 409 6.31 0.74 -9.32
N LEU A 410 6.16 -0.54 -8.96
CA LEU A 410 4.95 -1.31 -9.21
C LEU A 410 3.77 -0.82 -8.36
N THR A 411 4.01 -0.47 -7.09
CA THR A 411 2.99 0.13 -6.21
C THR A 411 2.51 1.46 -6.77
N ALA A 412 3.42 2.35 -7.14
CA ALA A 412 3.11 3.65 -7.71
C ALA A 412 2.34 3.53 -9.04
N PHE A 413 2.78 2.64 -9.95
CA PHE A 413 2.07 2.35 -11.18
C PHE A 413 0.63 1.90 -10.91
N SER A 414 0.44 0.98 -9.95
CA SER A 414 -0.89 0.45 -9.60
C SER A 414 -1.79 1.52 -8.98
N LEU A 415 -1.25 2.40 -8.12
CA LEU A 415 -1.97 3.55 -7.61
C LEU A 415 -2.27 4.58 -8.72
N GLY A 416 -1.41 4.68 -9.73
CA GLY A 416 -1.67 5.43 -10.95
C GLY A 416 -2.90 4.93 -11.71
N LEU A 417 -3.15 3.61 -11.73
CA LEU A 417 -4.38 3.07 -12.34
C LEU A 417 -5.65 3.56 -11.63
N LEU A 418 -5.62 3.80 -10.30
CA LEU A 418 -6.75 4.43 -9.59
C LEU A 418 -7.00 5.86 -10.11
N ILE A 419 -5.92 6.62 -10.33
CA ILE A 419 -6.01 7.96 -10.91
C ILE A 419 -6.59 7.90 -12.34
N ALA A 420 -6.21 6.88 -13.13
CA ALA A 420 -6.78 6.68 -14.47
C ALA A 420 -8.29 6.40 -14.42
N ILE A 421 -8.76 5.62 -13.45
CA ILE A 421 -10.18 5.34 -13.21
C ILE A 421 -10.93 6.63 -12.88
N ASP A 422 -10.42 7.44 -11.94
CA ASP A 422 -11.01 8.73 -11.55
C ASP A 422 -11.07 9.70 -12.72
N ARG A 423 -9.97 9.88 -13.46
CA ARG A 423 -9.91 10.75 -14.67
C ARG A 423 -10.94 10.36 -15.72
N ARG A 424 -11.16 9.06 -15.93
CA ARG A 424 -12.18 8.56 -16.83
C ARG A 424 -13.58 8.90 -16.31
N ALA A 425 -13.84 8.69 -15.03
CA ALA A 425 -15.12 8.97 -14.42
C ALA A 425 -15.49 10.46 -14.55
N TRP A 426 -14.55 11.37 -14.27
CA TRP A 426 -14.72 12.81 -14.49
C TRP A 426 -14.99 13.18 -15.95
N ARG A 427 -14.28 12.56 -16.89
CA ARG A 427 -14.51 12.81 -18.34
C ARG A 427 -15.92 12.42 -18.76
N ILE A 428 -16.47 11.33 -18.22
CA ILE A 428 -17.83 10.89 -18.52
C ILE A 428 -18.86 11.81 -17.86
N SER A 429 -18.64 12.24 -16.62
CA SER A 429 -19.50 13.20 -15.92
C SER A 429 -19.67 14.51 -16.72
N ARG A 430 -18.55 15.08 -17.20
CA ARG A 430 -18.57 16.29 -18.03
C ARG A 430 -19.32 16.09 -19.34
N LYS A 431 -19.12 14.95 -20.02
CA LYS A 431 -19.84 14.65 -21.28
C LYS A 431 -21.35 14.47 -21.05
N ALA A 432 -21.77 14.15 -19.84
CA ALA A 432 -23.18 14.03 -19.46
C ALA A 432 -23.79 15.37 -18.99
N GLY A 433 -23.05 16.49 -19.08
CA GLY A 433 -23.51 17.81 -18.62
C GLY A 433 -23.59 17.94 -17.10
N LEU A 434 -22.93 17.04 -16.36
CA LEU A 434 -22.90 17.05 -14.89
C LEU A 434 -21.62 17.79 -14.42
N ASP A 435 -21.54 19.10 -14.69
CA ASP A 435 -20.48 19.94 -14.13
C ASP A 435 -20.89 20.46 -12.75
N VAL A 436 -19.91 20.67 -11.90
CA VAL A 436 -20.12 21.10 -10.50
C VAL A 436 -20.63 22.57 -10.44
N ASP A 437 -20.47 23.33 -11.51
CA ASP A 437 -20.68 24.78 -11.55
C ASP A 437 -22.02 25.21 -12.17
N GLU A 438 -22.79 24.34 -12.80
CA GLU A 438 -24.13 24.67 -13.25
C GLU A 438 -25.14 24.42 -12.12
N GLN A 439 -25.40 25.48 -11.31
CA GLN A 439 -26.71 25.61 -10.66
C GLN A 439 -27.76 25.45 -11.75
N PRO A 440 -28.80 24.61 -11.58
CA PRO A 440 -29.91 24.58 -12.52
C PRO A 440 -30.46 25.99 -12.58
N SER A 441 -30.30 26.65 -13.72
CA SER A 441 -31.04 27.90 -14.00
C SER A 441 -32.50 27.54 -13.80
N LEU A 442 -33.10 28.14 -12.78
CA LEU A 442 -34.55 28.04 -12.55
C LEU A 442 -35.23 28.34 -13.90
N PRO A 443 -36.17 27.50 -14.36
CA PRO A 443 -36.92 27.83 -15.56
C PRO A 443 -37.50 29.22 -15.40
N ASN A 444 -37.20 30.11 -16.36
CA ASN A 444 -37.80 31.41 -16.45
C ASN A 444 -39.31 31.23 -16.46
N VAL A 445 -39.95 31.39 -15.34
CA VAL A 445 -41.41 31.54 -15.28
C VAL A 445 -41.71 32.85 -15.99
N LYS A 446 -42.07 32.73 -17.28
CA LYS A 446 -42.67 33.85 -17.96
C LYS A 446 -43.96 34.21 -17.21
N THR A 447 -43.91 35.26 -16.43
CA THR A 447 -45.13 35.92 -15.96
C THR A 447 -45.80 36.51 -17.19
N GLU A 448 -46.84 35.87 -17.70
CA GLU A 448 -47.78 36.52 -18.62
C GLU A 448 -48.45 37.70 -17.87
N PRO A 449 -48.46 38.87 -18.44
CA PRO A 449 -49.24 39.98 -17.90
C PRO A 449 -50.73 39.74 -18.13
N ALA A 450 -51.52 39.89 -17.07
CA ALA A 450 -52.99 39.89 -17.10
C ALA A 450 -53.54 41.11 -17.79
#